data_fbb0f9f43bd17f7cdc89530ca04acebf
#
_entry.id   fbb0f9f43bd17f7cdc89530ca04acebf
#
_cell.length_a   1.000
_cell.length_b   1.000
_cell.length_c   1.000
_cell.angle_alpha   90.00
_cell.angle_beta   90.00
_cell.angle_gamma   90.00
#
_symmetry.space_group_name_H-M   'P 1'
#
loop_
_entity.id
_entity.type
_entity.pdbx_description
1 polymer ?
#
loop_
_entity_poly.entity_id
_entity_poly.type
_entity_poly.pdbx_seq_one_letter_code
_entity_poly.pdbx_strand_id
1 'polypeptide(L)'
;MRIFYPLMFPLLAVLIWATNTVVSKAAADVLDPAAISFYRWVIAALTLTPFCLPQLWRRRGEIRPWLGKLLVLAALGMVLYQCLAYYAAHTTSATNMGVIGSLIPLLTLLQSALFFGQRPGKQALLGMSISLFGVFWLLSLGQPLALLHDGINQGDGLMLLGSASYALYGLLIRRWQLPFGPWLNLYLQILLAVLLLIPVALCAESLAVPAEGWGLVLFAGIASSLFAAYCWMRGLACMGAERTSVFMNLMPLCTALIAVISLGEPIHGYHLLGGGLILAGVMLSQFKPKARPALLEEA
;
A
#
# COMPACT_ATOMS: atom_id res chain seq x y z
N MET A 1 -25.95 12.97 -12.50
CA MET A 1 -25.53 11.56 -12.45
C MET A 1 -24.23 11.25 -13.19
N ARG A 2 -23.88 11.89 -14.32
CA ARG A 2 -22.65 11.58 -15.10
C ARG A 2 -21.31 11.94 -14.42
N ILE A 3 -21.29 12.87 -13.47
CA ILE A 3 -20.05 13.34 -12.79
C ILE A 3 -19.64 12.39 -11.65
N PHE A 4 -20.58 11.77 -10.97
CA PHE A 4 -20.31 10.88 -9.82
C PHE A 4 -19.74 9.51 -10.22
N TYR A 5 -20.05 9.02 -11.42
CA TYR A 5 -19.63 7.71 -11.88
C TYR A 5 -18.10 7.48 -11.86
N PRO A 6 -17.25 8.39 -12.38
CA PRO A 6 -15.80 8.21 -12.33
C PRO A 6 -15.21 8.26 -10.91
N LEU A 7 -15.80 9.05 -9.99
CA LEU A 7 -15.31 9.22 -8.62
C LEU A 7 -15.55 7.97 -7.75
N MET A 8 -16.57 7.18 -8.08
CA MET A 8 -16.89 5.96 -7.33
C MET A 8 -15.76 4.95 -7.33
N PHE A 9 -15.04 4.81 -8.44
CA PHE A 9 -14.02 3.78 -8.57
C PHE A 9 -12.84 3.97 -7.60
N PRO A 10 -12.14 5.12 -7.56
CA PRO A 10 -11.04 5.28 -6.60
C PRO A 10 -11.54 5.34 -5.15
N LEU A 11 -12.74 5.85 -4.91
CA LEU A 11 -13.33 5.83 -3.56
C LEU A 11 -13.57 4.41 -3.07
N LEU A 12 -14.15 3.53 -3.90
CA LEU A 12 -14.32 2.11 -3.57
C LEU A 12 -12.99 1.41 -3.34
N ALA A 13 -11.99 1.67 -4.19
CA ALA A 13 -10.66 1.09 -4.01
C ALA A 13 -10.05 1.46 -2.65
N VAL A 14 -10.09 2.74 -2.28
CA VAL A 14 -9.56 3.23 -1.01
C VAL A 14 -10.35 2.67 0.19
N LEU A 15 -11.67 2.63 0.12
CA LEU A 15 -12.49 2.03 1.18
C LEU A 15 -12.17 0.55 1.38
N ILE A 16 -12.02 -0.22 0.30
CA ILE A 16 -11.68 -1.64 0.39
C ILE A 16 -10.27 -1.82 0.96
N TRP A 17 -9.29 -1.02 0.56
CA TRP A 17 -7.94 -1.11 1.12
C TRP A 17 -7.88 -0.65 2.57
N ALA A 18 -8.61 0.39 2.96
CA ALA A 18 -8.77 0.80 4.35
C ALA A 18 -9.38 -0.33 5.20
N THR A 19 -10.45 -0.96 4.70
CA THR A 19 -11.05 -2.15 5.32
C THR A 19 -10.04 -3.29 5.40
N ASN A 20 -9.20 -3.50 4.38
CA ASN A 20 -8.19 -4.56 4.41
C ASN A 20 -7.13 -4.34 5.50
N THR A 21 -6.78 -3.10 5.83
CA THR A 21 -5.90 -2.80 6.96
C THR A 21 -6.54 -3.24 8.29
N VAL A 22 -7.83 -2.98 8.46
CA VAL A 22 -8.60 -3.44 9.63
C VAL A 22 -8.75 -4.97 9.64
N VAL A 23 -8.99 -5.58 8.48
CA VAL A 23 -9.00 -7.05 8.31
C VAL A 23 -7.65 -7.64 8.70
N SER A 24 -6.53 -7.00 8.35
CA SER A 24 -5.20 -7.45 8.77
C SER A 24 -5.06 -7.46 10.29
N LYS A 25 -5.60 -6.45 10.99
CA LYS A 25 -5.62 -6.40 12.46
C LYS A 25 -6.53 -7.48 13.04
N ALA A 26 -7.75 -7.63 12.52
CA ALA A 26 -8.67 -8.67 12.96
C ALA A 26 -8.13 -10.09 12.73
N ALA A 27 -7.33 -10.29 11.68
CA ALA A 27 -6.72 -11.57 11.38
C ALA A 27 -5.58 -11.95 12.35
N ALA A 28 -4.96 -10.97 12.99
CA ALA A 28 -3.82 -11.22 13.89
C ALA A 28 -4.16 -12.14 15.07
N ASP A 29 -5.41 -12.10 15.55
CA ASP A 29 -5.87 -12.93 16.66
C ASP A 29 -6.41 -14.31 16.23
N VAL A 30 -6.56 -14.53 14.92
CA VAL A 30 -7.26 -15.71 14.36
C VAL A 30 -6.35 -16.57 13.49
N LEU A 31 -5.38 -15.95 12.79
CA LEU A 31 -4.60 -16.56 11.74
C LEU A 31 -3.10 -16.28 11.92
N ASP A 32 -2.29 -17.29 11.59
CA ASP A 32 -0.86 -17.07 11.40
C ASP A 32 -0.62 -16.05 10.24
N PRO A 33 0.25 -15.05 10.42
CA PRO A 33 0.56 -14.07 9.39
C PRO A 33 1.04 -14.66 8.07
N ALA A 34 1.80 -15.79 8.15
CA ALA A 34 2.26 -16.48 6.96
C ALA A 34 1.10 -17.19 6.24
N ALA A 35 0.15 -17.77 7.00
CA ALA A 35 -1.02 -18.43 6.43
C ALA A 35 -1.90 -17.44 5.64
N ILE A 36 -2.28 -16.32 6.24
CA ILE A 36 -3.10 -15.33 5.53
C ILE A 36 -2.33 -14.70 4.36
N SER A 37 -1.02 -14.45 4.50
CA SER A 37 -0.19 -13.94 3.39
C SER A 37 -0.18 -14.91 2.21
N PHE A 38 -0.05 -16.20 2.47
CA PHE A 38 -0.01 -17.24 1.43
C PHE A 38 -1.38 -17.44 0.78
N TYR A 39 -2.41 -17.73 1.56
CA TYR A 39 -3.74 -18.04 1.02
C TYR A 39 -4.38 -16.87 0.28
N ARG A 40 -4.14 -15.64 0.72
CA ARG A 40 -4.57 -14.44 -0.01
C ARG A 40 -4.14 -14.47 -1.47
N TRP A 41 -2.87 -14.74 -1.72
CA TRP A 41 -2.33 -14.73 -3.08
C TRP A 41 -2.68 -16.00 -3.86
N VAL A 42 -2.81 -17.14 -3.18
CA VAL A 42 -3.32 -18.38 -3.81
C VAL A 42 -4.75 -18.16 -4.31
N ILE A 43 -5.64 -17.60 -3.51
CA ILE A 43 -7.01 -17.29 -3.92
C ILE A 43 -7.04 -16.30 -5.08
N ALA A 44 -6.24 -15.24 -5.01
CA ALA A 44 -6.11 -14.27 -6.10
C ALA A 44 -5.59 -14.92 -7.38
N ALA A 45 -4.58 -15.80 -7.30
CA ALA A 45 -4.05 -16.57 -8.42
C ALA A 45 -5.13 -17.46 -9.04
N LEU A 46 -5.81 -18.27 -8.23
CA LEU A 46 -6.87 -19.17 -8.69
C LEU A 46 -8.00 -18.40 -9.39
N THR A 47 -8.40 -17.24 -8.84
CA THR A 47 -9.46 -16.40 -9.41
C THR A 47 -9.05 -15.81 -10.77
N LEU A 48 -7.79 -15.40 -10.95
CA LEU A 48 -7.31 -14.82 -12.22
C LEU A 48 -6.88 -15.86 -13.26
N THR A 49 -6.57 -17.08 -12.85
CA THR A 49 -6.06 -18.14 -13.72
C THR A 49 -6.95 -18.38 -14.97
N PRO A 50 -8.28 -18.52 -14.86
CA PRO A 50 -9.12 -18.74 -16.04
C PRO A 50 -9.00 -17.63 -17.11
N PHE A 51 -8.77 -16.39 -16.68
CA PHE A 51 -8.72 -15.22 -17.54
C PHE A 51 -7.31 -14.92 -18.10
N CYS A 52 -6.28 -15.15 -17.30
CA CYS A 52 -4.91 -14.73 -17.61
C CYS A 52 -4.02 -15.87 -18.11
N LEU A 53 -4.30 -17.13 -17.76
CA LEU A 53 -3.50 -18.29 -18.18
C LEU A 53 -3.40 -18.42 -19.71
N PRO A 54 -4.47 -18.26 -20.52
CA PRO A 54 -4.35 -18.30 -21.97
C PRO A 54 -3.41 -17.23 -22.54
N GLN A 55 -3.42 -16.03 -21.96
CA GLN A 55 -2.53 -14.94 -22.36
C GLN A 55 -1.08 -15.23 -21.97
N LEU A 56 -0.84 -15.73 -20.75
CA LEU A 56 0.47 -16.15 -20.27
C LEU A 56 1.07 -17.20 -21.20
N TRP A 57 0.29 -18.22 -21.55
CA TRP A 57 0.76 -19.31 -22.42
C TRP A 57 1.16 -18.82 -23.81
N ARG A 58 0.34 -17.97 -24.41
CA ARG A 58 0.61 -17.38 -25.74
C ARG A 58 1.85 -16.49 -25.74
N ARG A 59 2.10 -15.75 -24.65
CA ARG A 59 3.16 -14.74 -24.55
C ARG A 59 4.36 -15.20 -23.70
N ARG A 60 4.49 -16.48 -23.39
CA ARG A 60 5.54 -17.02 -22.51
C ARG A 60 6.97 -16.66 -22.95
N GLY A 61 7.22 -16.65 -24.26
CA GLY A 61 8.53 -16.25 -24.80
C GLY A 61 8.87 -14.78 -24.55
N GLU A 62 7.87 -13.90 -24.64
CA GLU A 62 8.01 -12.46 -24.36
C GLU A 62 8.19 -12.17 -22.86
N ILE A 63 7.63 -13.03 -21.99
CA ILE A 63 7.67 -12.86 -20.53
C ILE A 63 9.04 -13.20 -19.97
N ARG A 64 9.71 -14.22 -20.50
CA ARG A 64 10.98 -14.76 -19.99
C ARG A 64 12.06 -13.70 -19.71
N PRO A 65 12.33 -12.71 -20.58
CA PRO A 65 13.34 -11.68 -20.32
C PRO A 65 12.98 -10.75 -19.13
N TRP A 66 11.71 -10.70 -18.73
CA TRP A 66 11.20 -9.83 -17.67
C TRP A 66 11.04 -10.51 -16.32
N LEU A 67 11.29 -11.83 -16.24
CA LEU A 67 11.06 -12.61 -15.00
C LEU A 67 11.80 -12.02 -13.80
N GLY A 68 13.06 -11.59 -13.96
CA GLY A 68 13.82 -10.99 -12.85
C GLY A 68 13.17 -9.71 -12.32
N LYS A 69 12.68 -8.84 -13.21
CA LYS A 69 11.97 -7.61 -12.81
C LYS A 69 10.62 -7.94 -12.16
N LEU A 70 9.86 -8.87 -12.71
CA LEU A 70 8.61 -9.34 -12.15
C LEU A 70 8.82 -9.97 -10.75
N LEU A 71 9.89 -10.74 -10.56
CA LEU A 71 10.24 -11.32 -9.27
C LEU A 71 10.53 -10.25 -8.21
N VAL A 72 11.31 -9.22 -8.56
CA VAL A 72 11.57 -8.08 -7.66
C VAL A 72 10.28 -7.34 -7.32
N LEU A 73 9.40 -7.10 -8.30
CA LEU A 73 8.12 -6.45 -8.06
C LEU A 73 7.22 -7.30 -7.14
N ALA A 74 7.14 -8.61 -7.39
CA ALA A 74 6.38 -9.53 -6.54
C ALA A 74 6.93 -9.55 -5.11
N ALA A 75 8.26 -9.63 -4.96
CA ALA A 75 8.92 -9.63 -3.66
C ALA A 75 8.63 -8.34 -2.86
N LEU A 76 8.74 -7.17 -3.49
CA LEU A 76 8.56 -5.88 -2.82
C LEU A 76 7.09 -5.56 -2.53
N GLY A 77 6.22 -5.68 -3.55
CA GLY A 77 4.84 -5.20 -3.45
C GLY A 77 3.86 -6.21 -2.87
N MET A 78 4.12 -7.50 -3.06
CA MET A 78 3.18 -8.55 -2.68
C MET A 78 3.66 -9.39 -1.50
N VAL A 79 4.95 -9.70 -1.43
CA VAL A 79 5.50 -10.50 -0.32
C VAL A 79 5.88 -9.60 0.85
N LEU A 80 6.92 -8.77 0.70
CA LEU A 80 7.45 -7.98 1.82
C LEU A 80 6.40 -7.04 2.42
N TYR A 81 5.73 -6.23 1.59
CA TYR A 81 4.73 -5.30 2.10
C TYR A 81 3.63 -6.03 2.88
N GLN A 82 3.07 -7.09 2.31
CA GLN A 82 1.93 -7.77 2.92
C GLN A 82 2.33 -8.61 4.15
N CYS A 83 3.42 -9.35 4.07
CA CYS A 83 3.90 -10.10 5.25
C CYS A 83 4.20 -9.15 6.40
N LEU A 84 4.97 -8.08 6.16
CA LEU A 84 5.32 -7.11 7.19
C LEU A 84 4.08 -6.44 7.79
N ALA A 85 3.05 -6.15 6.97
CA ALA A 85 1.79 -5.60 7.46
C ALA A 85 1.02 -6.59 8.34
N TYR A 86 0.96 -7.88 7.98
CA TYR A 86 0.31 -8.90 8.82
C TYR A 86 1.07 -9.15 10.12
N TYR A 87 2.40 -9.22 10.09
CA TYR A 87 3.20 -9.33 11.31
C TYR A 87 3.10 -8.06 12.18
N ALA A 88 3.06 -6.89 11.58
CA ALA A 88 2.87 -5.62 12.28
C ALA A 88 1.53 -5.59 13.06
N ALA A 89 0.48 -6.15 12.48
CA ALA A 89 -0.86 -6.15 13.05
C ALA A 89 -0.96 -6.81 14.45
N HIS A 90 -0.01 -7.67 14.82
CA HIS A 90 0.03 -8.29 16.16
C HIS A 90 0.36 -7.28 17.26
N THR A 91 1.20 -6.28 16.98
CA THR A 91 1.74 -5.38 18.01
C THR A 91 1.41 -3.91 17.80
N THR A 92 0.75 -3.55 16.68
CA THR A 92 0.27 -2.18 16.44
C THR A 92 -1.23 -2.14 16.12
N SER A 93 -1.82 -0.94 16.15
CA SER A 93 -3.23 -0.73 15.83
C SER A 93 -3.47 -0.60 14.33
N ALA A 94 -4.70 -0.91 13.87
CA ALA A 94 -5.09 -0.69 12.48
C ALA A 94 -5.01 0.81 12.13
N THR A 95 -5.33 1.68 13.08
CA THR A 95 -5.22 3.13 12.94
C THR A 95 -3.77 3.55 12.66
N ASN A 96 -2.79 3.08 13.46
CA ASN A 96 -1.36 3.35 13.22
C ASN A 96 -0.91 2.82 11.86
N MET A 97 -1.30 1.58 11.50
CA MET A 97 -0.99 1.00 10.19
C MET A 97 -1.50 1.86 9.03
N GLY A 98 -2.74 2.37 9.13
CA GLY A 98 -3.31 3.26 8.12
C GLY A 98 -2.57 4.58 7.99
N VAL A 99 -2.19 5.19 9.12
CA VAL A 99 -1.44 6.45 9.14
C VAL A 99 -0.03 6.25 8.59
N ILE A 100 0.71 5.19 9.00
CA ILE A 100 2.04 4.88 8.48
C ILE A 100 1.98 4.55 6.99
N GLY A 101 0.94 3.83 6.53
CA GLY A 101 0.72 3.55 5.12
C GLY A 101 0.55 4.82 4.27
N SER A 102 0.03 5.91 4.84
CA SER A 102 -0.10 7.19 4.13
C SER A 102 1.24 7.88 3.82
N LEU A 103 2.35 7.39 4.39
CA LEU A 103 3.70 7.87 4.07
C LEU A 103 4.25 7.33 2.76
N ILE A 104 3.63 6.34 2.13
CA ILE A 104 4.13 5.73 0.89
C ILE A 104 4.49 6.77 -0.18
N PRO A 105 3.70 7.83 -0.45
CA PRO A 105 4.08 8.86 -1.41
C PRO A 105 5.34 9.64 -1.00
N LEU A 106 5.51 9.91 0.30
CA LEU A 106 6.69 10.58 0.83
C LEU A 106 7.93 9.71 0.72
N LEU A 107 7.83 8.44 1.09
CA LEU A 107 8.89 7.45 0.96
C LEU A 107 9.27 7.25 -0.51
N THR A 108 8.30 7.29 -1.43
CA THR A 108 8.53 7.26 -2.88
C THR A 108 9.37 8.46 -3.33
N LEU A 109 9.05 9.67 -2.85
CA LEU A 109 9.81 10.88 -3.17
C LEU A 109 11.24 10.82 -2.64
N LEU A 110 11.41 10.39 -1.38
CA LEU A 110 12.70 10.22 -0.74
C LEU A 110 13.58 9.20 -1.49
N GLN A 111 13.03 8.03 -1.80
CA GLN A 111 13.72 6.98 -2.54
C GLN A 111 14.05 7.42 -3.98
N SER A 112 13.17 8.19 -4.61
CA SER A 112 13.42 8.77 -5.94
C SER A 112 14.60 9.74 -5.92
N ALA A 113 14.75 10.53 -4.85
CA ALA A 113 15.89 11.40 -4.65
C ALA A 113 17.20 10.61 -4.42
N LEU A 114 17.14 9.60 -3.55
CA LEU A 114 18.32 8.82 -3.15
C LEU A 114 18.81 7.89 -4.28
N PHE A 115 17.93 7.15 -4.93
CA PHE A 115 18.31 6.12 -5.90
C PHE A 115 18.37 6.61 -7.34
N PHE A 116 17.65 7.69 -7.67
CA PHE A 116 17.55 8.18 -9.04
C PHE A 116 18.00 9.63 -9.22
N GLY A 117 18.56 10.24 -8.17
CA GLY A 117 19.12 11.60 -8.23
C GLY A 117 18.08 12.69 -8.51
N GLN A 118 16.80 12.41 -8.36
CA GLN A 118 15.75 13.42 -8.54
C GLN A 118 15.81 14.39 -7.36
N ARG A 119 16.02 15.67 -7.65
CA ARG A 119 16.06 16.71 -6.61
C ARG A 119 14.65 17.17 -6.28
N PRO A 120 14.15 16.93 -5.04
CA PRO A 120 12.87 17.46 -4.62
C PRO A 120 12.91 18.98 -4.55
N GLY A 121 11.86 19.63 -5.03
CA GLY A 121 11.72 21.08 -4.89
C GLY A 121 11.59 21.54 -3.43
N LYS A 122 11.79 22.82 -3.16
CA LYS A 122 11.69 23.40 -1.80
C LYS A 122 10.38 23.07 -1.10
N GLN A 123 9.27 23.11 -1.82
CA GLN A 123 7.94 22.78 -1.30
C GLN A 123 7.82 21.29 -0.93
N ALA A 124 8.40 20.40 -1.74
CA ALA A 124 8.45 18.98 -1.44
C ALA A 124 9.30 18.71 -0.18
N LEU A 125 10.44 19.39 -0.03
CA LEU A 125 11.28 19.28 1.18
C LEU A 125 10.52 19.75 2.43
N LEU A 126 9.82 20.88 2.36
CA LEU A 126 9.00 21.35 3.48
C LEU A 126 7.92 20.34 3.85
N GLY A 127 7.19 19.82 2.86
CA GLY A 127 6.19 18.78 3.08
C GLY A 127 6.79 17.52 3.72
N MET A 128 7.97 17.11 3.27
CA MET A 128 8.72 15.99 3.86
C MET A 128 9.04 16.24 5.34
N SER A 129 9.55 17.41 5.70
CA SER A 129 9.90 17.76 7.08
C SER A 129 8.67 17.75 7.99
N ILE A 130 7.53 18.28 7.53
CA ILE A 130 6.27 18.27 8.27
C ILE A 130 5.78 16.83 8.48
N SER A 131 5.79 16.00 7.42
CA SER A 131 5.41 14.59 7.54
C SER A 131 6.30 13.80 8.47
N LEU A 132 7.62 13.98 8.38
CA LEU A 132 8.58 13.28 9.26
C LEU A 132 8.38 13.66 10.73
N PHE A 133 8.08 14.93 11.01
CA PHE A 133 7.72 15.35 12.37
C PHE A 133 6.41 14.69 12.84
N GLY A 134 5.40 14.61 11.96
CA GLY A 134 4.16 13.90 12.24
C GLY A 134 4.37 12.40 12.54
N VAL A 135 5.26 11.73 11.79
CA VAL A 135 5.65 10.32 12.05
C VAL A 135 6.32 10.20 13.42
N PHE A 136 7.29 11.06 13.70
CA PHE A 136 7.97 11.08 15.00
C PHE A 136 6.98 11.25 16.14
N TRP A 137 6.02 12.18 16.02
CA TRP A 137 4.97 12.39 17.00
C TRP A 137 4.07 11.17 17.17
N LEU A 138 3.68 10.52 16.07
CA LEU A 138 2.86 9.31 16.11
C LEU A 138 3.59 8.14 16.78
N LEU A 139 4.83 7.86 16.35
CA LEU A 139 5.63 6.75 16.87
C LEU A 139 6.01 6.92 18.35
N SER A 140 6.10 8.18 18.81
CA SER A 140 6.33 8.49 20.22
C SER A 140 5.05 8.47 21.07
N LEU A 141 3.90 8.10 20.49
CA LEU A 141 2.59 8.14 21.15
C LEU A 141 2.26 9.51 21.76
N GLY A 142 2.78 10.60 21.15
CA GLY A 142 2.69 11.97 21.66
C GLY A 142 3.63 12.31 22.81
N GLN A 143 4.56 11.43 23.15
CA GLN A 143 5.54 11.58 24.23
C GLN A 143 6.97 11.40 23.67
N PRO A 144 7.57 12.42 23.04
CA PRO A 144 8.88 12.32 22.39
C PRO A 144 10.00 11.78 23.26
N LEU A 145 9.97 12.07 24.56
CA LEU A 145 10.98 11.59 25.51
C LEU A 145 10.82 10.09 25.83
N ALA A 146 9.61 9.54 25.77
CA ALA A 146 9.36 8.12 25.99
C ALA A 146 10.05 7.26 24.91
N LEU A 147 10.16 7.78 23.69
CA LEU A 147 10.84 7.08 22.59
C LEU A 147 12.32 6.78 22.91
N LEU A 148 12.96 7.59 23.73
CA LEU A 148 14.34 7.38 24.16
C LEU A 148 14.48 6.22 25.15
N HIS A 149 13.43 5.88 25.88
CA HIS A 149 13.42 4.80 26.87
C HIS A 149 12.78 3.53 26.34
N ASP A 150 11.65 3.64 25.64
CA ASP A 150 10.82 2.50 25.24
C ASP A 150 11.09 2.04 23.80
N GLY A 151 11.75 2.89 22.98
CA GLY A 151 11.99 2.63 21.56
C GLY A 151 10.74 2.73 20.70
N ILE A 152 10.87 2.34 19.45
CA ILE A 152 9.75 2.28 18.49
C ILE A 152 9.04 0.93 18.66
N ASN A 153 7.70 0.94 18.70
CA ASN A 153 6.92 -0.29 18.68
C ASN A 153 7.30 -1.15 17.46
N GLN A 154 7.52 -2.44 17.70
CA GLN A 154 7.95 -3.38 16.66
C GLN A 154 6.98 -3.38 15.46
N GLY A 155 5.68 -3.38 15.70
CA GLY A 155 4.68 -3.35 14.62
C GLY A 155 4.73 -2.07 13.79
N ASP A 156 4.91 -0.91 14.43
CA ASP A 156 5.06 0.35 13.70
C ASP A 156 6.32 0.35 12.83
N GLY A 157 7.43 -0.20 13.35
CA GLY A 157 8.67 -0.38 12.60
C GLY A 157 8.49 -1.31 11.39
N LEU A 158 7.83 -2.46 11.58
CA LEU A 158 7.52 -3.40 10.49
C LEU A 158 6.62 -2.75 9.42
N MET A 159 5.60 -2.00 9.85
CA MET A 159 4.70 -1.30 8.92
C MET A 159 5.42 -0.20 8.14
N LEU A 160 6.35 0.53 8.77
CA LEU A 160 7.17 1.53 8.09
C LEU A 160 8.10 0.88 7.05
N LEU A 161 8.74 -0.23 7.39
CA LEU A 161 9.57 -1.01 6.47
C LEU A 161 8.75 -1.55 5.29
N GLY A 162 7.56 -2.09 5.57
CA GLY A 162 6.60 -2.51 4.56
C GLY A 162 6.23 -1.36 3.62
N SER A 163 5.88 -0.20 4.17
CA SER A 163 5.54 0.99 3.39
C SER A 163 6.71 1.46 2.52
N ALA A 164 7.94 1.37 3.00
CA ALA A 164 9.14 1.66 2.22
C ALA A 164 9.33 0.67 1.07
N SER A 165 9.08 -0.63 1.31
CA SER A 165 9.10 -1.67 0.28
C SER A 165 8.08 -1.38 -0.82
N TYR A 166 6.85 -1.02 -0.44
CA TYR A 166 5.79 -0.69 -1.40
C TYR A 166 6.05 0.60 -2.17
N ALA A 167 6.69 1.59 -1.54
CA ALA A 167 7.14 2.80 -2.21
C ALA A 167 8.15 2.48 -3.32
N LEU A 168 9.14 1.61 -3.03
CA LEU A 168 10.12 1.15 -4.01
C LEU A 168 9.45 0.36 -5.14
N TYR A 169 8.51 -0.53 -4.81
CA TYR A 169 7.67 -1.21 -5.79
C TYR A 169 7.01 -0.22 -6.76
N GLY A 170 6.36 0.82 -6.25
CA GLY A 170 5.71 1.84 -7.06
C GLY A 170 6.68 2.63 -7.95
N LEU A 171 7.90 2.87 -7.50
CA LEU A 171 8.95 3.49 -8.31
C LEU A 171 9.41 2.58 -9.44
N LEU A 172 9.69 1.31 -9.14
CA LEU A 172 10.22 0.36 -10.10
C LEU A 172 9.18 0.00 -11.17
N ILE A 173 7.91 -0.17 -10.80
CA ILE A 173 6.85 -0.47 -11.78
C ILE A 173 6.69 0.67 -12.80
N ARG A 174 6.80 1.93 -12.34
CA ARG A 174 6.80 3.09 -13.25
C ARG A 174 8.05 3.20 -14.11
N ARG A 175 9.22 2.87 -13.56
CA ARG A 175 10.49 2.95 -14.28
C ARG A 175 10.63 1.86 -15.34
N TRP A 176 10.20 0.65 -15.02
CA TRP A 176 10.42 -0.51 -15.90
C TRP A 176 9.39 -0.64 -17.02
N GLN A 177 8.21 -0.03 -16.88
CA GLN A 177 7.15 0.02 -17.90
C GLN A 177 6.96 -1.31 -18.62
N LEU A 178 6.63 -2.38 -17.87
CA LEU A 178 6.51 -3.73 -18.40
C LEU A 178 5.50 -3.77 -19.58
N PRO A 179 5.83 -4.46 -20.70
CA PRO A 179 5.03 -4.43 -21.93
C PRO A 179 3.80 -5.33 -21.85
N PHE A 180 3.23 -5.51 -20.65
CA PHE A 180 2.08 -6.36 -20.40
C PHE A 180 0.88 -5.51 -20.00
N GLY A 181 -0.32 -5.95 -20.40
CA GLY A 181 -1.54 -5.34 -19.90
C GLY A 181 -1.63 -5.46 -18.37
N PRO A 182 -2.38 -4.56 -17.69
CA PRO A 182 -2.43 -4.48 -16.23
C PRO A 182 -2.77 -5.82 -15.55
N TRP A 183 -3.73 -6.56 -16.10
CA TRP A 183 -4.16 -7.85 -15.55
C TRP A 183 -3.11 -8.95 -15.68
N LEU A 184 -2.47 -9.05 -16.84
CA LEU A 184 -1.40 -10.05 -17.03
C LEU A 184 -0.20 -9.71 -16.15
N ASN A 185 0.16 -8.43 -16.04
CA ASN A 185 1.24 -7.98 -15.16
C ASN A 185 0.94 -8.30 -13.69
N LEU A 186 -0.28 -8.02 -13.21
CA LEU A 186 -0.73 -8.37 -11.88
C LEU A 186 -0.68 -9.88 -11.65
N TYR A 187 -1.23 -10.67 -12.57
CA TYR A 187 -1.26 -12.13 -12.49
C TYR A 187 0.14 -12.75 -12.42
N LEU A 188 1.08 -12.29 -13.24
CA LEU A 188 2.47 -12.76 -13.22
C LEU A 188 3.14 -12.49 -11.87
N GLN A 189 2.93 -11.31 -11.31
CA GLN A 189 3.46 -10.97 -9.99
C GLN A 189 2.81 -11.82 -8.90
N ILE A 190 1.50 -12.07 -8.96
CA ILE A 190 0.79 -12.94 -8.01
C ILE A 190 1.35 -14.36 -8.05
N LEU A 191 1.55 -14.95 -9.24
CA LEU A 191 2.13 -16.29 -9.37
C LEU A 191 3.53 -16.37 -8.74
N LEU A 192 4.37 -15.37 -8.99
CA LEU A 192 5.71 -15.30 -8.41
C LEU A 192 5.66 -15.06 -6.90
N ALA A 193 4.69 -14.27 -6.41
CA ALA A 193 4.49 -14.07 -4.99
C ALA A 193 4.08 -15.37 -4.27
N VAL A 194 3.18 -16.16 -4.87
CA VAL A 194 2.83 -17.50 -4.34
C VAL A 194 4.06 -18.38 -4.23
N LEU A 195 4.91 -18.43 -5.27
CA LEU A 195 6.16 -19.20 -5.23
C LEU A 195 7.11 -18.73 -4.14
N LEU A 196 7.29 -17.42 -3.99
CA LEU A 196 8.14 -16.83 -2.95
C LEU A 196 7.59 -17.04 -1.54
N LEU A 197 6.29 -17.20 -1.38
CA LEU A 197 5.63 -17.42 -0.09
C LEU A 197 5.61 -18.88 0.34
N ILE A 198 5.92 -19.85 -0.55
CA ILE A 198 6.00 -21.25 -0.17
C ILE A 198 6.95 -21.46 1.01
N PRO A 199 8.21 -20.99 1.00
CA PRO A 199 9.09 -21.19 2.14
C PRO A 199 8.59 -20.48 3.41
N VAL A 200 7.95 -19.31 3.28
CA VAL A 200 7.35 -18.60 4.42
C VAL A 200 6.20 -19.42 5.00
N ALA A 201 5.34 -19.98 4.16
CA ALA A 201 4.24 -20.84 4.58
C ALA A 201 4.73 -22.14 5.24
N LEU A 202 5.84 -22.72 4.76
CA LEU A 202 6.43 -23.92 5.38
C LEU A 202 7.05 -23.66 6.76
N CYS A 203 7.41 -22.40 7.06
CA CYS A 203 7.91 -21.96 8.37
C CYS A 203 6.81 -21.44 9.29
N ALA A 204 5.54 -21.43 8.85
CA ALA A 204 4.40 -21.00 9.67
C ALA A 204 4.18 -21.96 10.86
N GLU A 205 3.78 -21.44 12.00
CA GLU A 205 3.38 -22.24 13.14
C GLU A 205 2.14 -23.09 12.82
N SER A 206 1.20 -22.53 12.06
CA SER A 206 0.02 -23.21 11.58
C SER A 206 -0.47 -22.62 10.25
N LEU A 207 -0.73 -23.50 9.29
CA LEU A 207 -1.44 -23.15 8.05
C LEU A 207 -2.96 -23.39 8.16
N ALA A 208 -3.45 -23.85 9.31
CA ALA A 208 -4.86 -24.08 9.50
C ALA A 208 -5.63 -22.76 9.49
N VAL A 209 -6.69 -22.68 8.69
CA VAL A 209 -7.61 -21.55 8.66
C VAL A 209 -8.91 -21.97 9.33
N PRO A 210 -9.21 -21.48 10.54
CA PRO A 210 -10.48 -21.76 11.21
C PRO A 210 -11.65 -21.22 10.39
N ALA A 211 -12.84 -21.74 10.64
CA ALA A 211 -14.04 -21.36 9.86
C ALA A 211 -14.28 -19.83 9.83
N GLU A 212 -14.07 -19.16 10.96
CA GLU A 212 -14.15 -17.71 11.12
C GLU A 212 -13.08 -16.92 10.33
N GLY A 213 -11.93 -17.52 10.09
CA GLY A 213 -10.80 -16.89 9.37
C GLY A 213 -11.01 -16.83 7.85
N TRP A 214 -11.83 -17.70 7.28
CA TRP A 214 -12.03 -17.75 5.82
C TRP A 214 -12.62 -16.46 5.24
N GLY A 215 -13.51 -15.79 5.98
CA GLY A 215 -14.05 -14.50 5.57
C GLY A 215 -12.96 -13.44 5.38
N LEU A 216 -11.99 -13.40 6.30
CA LEU A 216 -10.85 -12.47 6.27
C LEU A 216 -9.92 -12.77 5.07
N VAL A 217 -9.60 -14.05 4.86
CA VAL A 217 -8.75 -14.51 3.76
C VAL A 217 -9.39 -14.24 2.40
N LEU A 218 -10.68 -14.53 2.23
CA LEU A 218 -11.42 -14.27 1.00
C LEU A 218 -11.53 -12.76 0.71
N PHE A 219 -11.80 -11.96 1.73
CA PHE A 219 -11.81 -10.50 1.58
C PHE A 219 -10.44 -9.99 1.11
N ALA A 220 -9.37 -10.42 1.76
CA ALA A 220 -8.00 -10.05 1.40
C ALA A 220 -7.63 -10.50 -0.03
N GLY A 221 -7.97 -11.74 -0.41
CA GLY A 221 -7.63 -12.32 -1.70
C GLY A 221 -8.45 -11.77 -2.87
N ILE A 222 -9.75 -11.60 -2.70
CA ILE A 222 -10.66 -11.22 -3.80
C ILE A 222 -10.94 -9.72 -3.76
N ALA A 223 -11.53 -9.23 -2.66
CA ALA A 223 -11.96 -7.83 -2.60
C ALA A 223 -10.77 -6.87 -2.66
N SER A 224 -9.77 -7.08 -1.80
CA SER A 224 -8.63 -6.16 -1.69
C SER A 224 -7.61 -6.35 -2.83
N SER A 225 -7.28 -7.60 -3.19
CA SER A 225 -6.23 -7.86 -4.18
C SER A 225 -6.69 -7.72 -5.63
N LEU A 226 -7.95 -8.00 -5.93
CA LEU A 226 -8.46 -7.99 -7.31
C LEU A 226 -9.46 -6.87 -7.56
N PHE A 227 -10.55 -6.80 -6.77
CA PHE A 227 -11.62 -5.84 -7.03
C PHE A 227 -11.18 -4.40 -6.75
N ALA A 228 -10.48 -4.14 -5.65
CA ALA A 228 -9.93 -2.82 -5.38
C ALA A 228 -8.90 -2.40 -6.44
N ALA A 229 -8.04 -3.32 -6.90
CA ALA A 229 -7.09 -3.07 -7.98
C ALA A 229 -7.82 -2.74 -9.30
N TYR A 230 -8.91 -3.44 -9.62
CA TYR A 230 -9.77 -3.12 -10.76
C TYR A 230 -10.38 -1.72 -10.65
N CYS A 231 -10.98 -1.41 -9.50
CA CYS A 231 -11.55 -0.09 -9.25
C CYS A 231 -10.50 1.01 -9.39
N TRP A 232 -9.30 0.80 -8.85
CA TRP A 232 -8.20 1.74 -8.97
C TRP A 232 -7.79 1.98 -10.44
N MET A 233 -7.59 0.90 -11.20
CA MET A 233 -7.27 0.99 -12.63
C MET A 233 -8.36 1.72 -13.42
N ARG A 234 -9.64 1.48 -13.11
CA ARG A 234 -10.77 2.21 -13.73
C ARG A 234 -10.74 3.68 -13.35
N GLY A 235 -10.45 4.02 -12.10
CA GLY A 235 -10.24 5.40 -11.67
C GLY A 235 -9.16 6.10 -12.48
N LEU A 236 -7.99 5.46 -12.62
CA LEU A 236 -6.87 5.96 -13.43
C LEU A 236 -7.26 6.19 -14.90
N ALA A 237 -7.99 5.24 -15.49
CA ALA A 237 -8.46 5.34 -16.87
C ALA A 237 -9.49 6.46 -17.08
N CYS A 238 -10.39 6.70 -16.11
CA CYS A 238 -11.47 7.67 -16.24
C CYS A 238 -11.04 9.11 -15.87
N MET A 239 -10.12 9.28 -14.90
CA MET A 239 -9.81 10.59 -14.32
C MET A 239 -8.34 11.01 -14.44
N GLY A 240 -7.47 10.06 -14.83
CA GLY A 240 -6.03 10.26 -14.84
C GLY A 240 -5.39 10.09 -13.47
N ALA A 241 -4.04 9.96 -13.47
CA ALA A 241 -3.27 9.62 -12.27
C ALA A 241 -3.32 10.71 -11.18
N GLU A 242 -3.25 11.99 -11.56
CA GLU A 242 -3.24 13.11 -10.60
C GLU A 242 -4.51 13.15 -9.76
N ARG A 243 -5.68 13.07 -10.41
CA ARG A 243 -6.97 13.13 -9.70
C ARG A 243 -7.25 11.88 -8.89
N THR A 244 -6.87 10.71 -9.41
CA THR A 244 -7.08 9.43 -8.73
C THR A 244 -6.22 9.33 -7.48
N SER A 245 -4.95 9.77 -7.52
CA SER A 245 -4.03 9.67 -6.37
C SER A 245 -4.47 10.49 -5.16
N VAL A 246 -5.26 11.56 -5.34
CA VAL A 246 -5.79 12.35 -4.23
C VAL A 246 -6.65 11.51 -3.28
N PHE A 247 -7.36 10.50 -3.82
CA PHE A 247 -8.18 9.62 -2.99
C PHE A 247 -7.39 8.79 -1.98
N MET A 248 -6.10 8.50 -2.25
CA MET A 248 -5.24 7.79 -1.29
C MET A 248 -5.07 8.54 0.03
N ASN A 249 -5.20 9.87 0.03
CA ASN A 249 -5.14 10.67 1.25
C ASN A 249 -6.34 10.43 2.20
N LEU A 250 -7.43 9.83 1.70
CA LEU A 250 -8.57 9.42 2.53
C LEU A 250 -8.31 8.10 3.26
N MET A 251 -7.31 7.32 2.85
CA MET A 251 -7.06 5.98 3.38
C MET A 251 -6.88 5.95 4.90
N PRO A 252 -6.01 6.79 5.54
CA PRO A 252 -5.85 6.76 6.99
C PRO A 252 -7.12 7.17 7.73
N LEU A 253 -7.90 8.11 7.19
CA LEU A 253 -9.17 8.53 7.80
C LEU A 253 -10.20 7.40 7.74
N CYS A 254 -10.33 6.74 6.58
CA CYS A 254 -11.22 5.60 6.41
C CYS A 254 -10.79 4.43 7.29
N THR A 255 -9.49 4.14 7.38
CA THR A 255 -8.96 3.07 8.24
C THR A 255 -9.27 3.34 9.70
N ALA A 256 -8.98 4.55 10.21
CA ALA A 256 -9.26 4.92 11.59
C ALA A 256 -10.76 4.82 11.91
N LEU A 257 -11.62 5.34 11.03
CA LEU A 257 -13.07 5.28 11.23
C LEU A 257 -13.57 3.82 11.27
N ILE A 258 -13.11 2.98 10.34
CA ILE A 258 -13.51 1.57 10.28
C ILE A 258 -12.96 0.83 11.51
N ALA A 259 -11.72 1.08 11.93
CA ALA A 259 -11.11 0.47 13.11
C ALA A 259 -11.86 0.81 14.41
N VAL A 260 -12.27 2.06 14.58
CA VAL A 260 -13.10 2.48 15.72
C VAL A 260 -14.44 1.74 15.73
N ILE A 261 -15.13 1.67 14.58
CA ILE A 261 -16.47 1.08 14.49
C ILE A 261 -16.43 -0.44 14.62
N SER A 262 -15.43 -1.11 14.00
CA SER A 262 -15.41 -2.57 13.91
C SER A 262 -14.55 -3.26 14.97
N LEU A 263 -13.49 -2.63 15.44
CA LEU A 263 -12.56 -3.19 16.44
C LEU A 263 -12.64 -2.47 17.80
N GLY A 264 -13.38 -1.36 17.91
CA GLY A 264 -13.42 -0.56 19.13
C GLY A 264 -12.10 0.14 19.45
N GLU A 265 -11.22 0.36 18.46
CA GLU A 265 -9.94 1.03 18.68
C GLU A 265 -10.13 2.46 19.18
N PRO A 266 -9.47 2.88 20.27
CA PRO A 266 -9.57 4.26 20.75
C PRO A 266 -8.77 5.21 19.85
N ILE A 267 -9.35 6.37 19.53
CA ILE A 267 -8.61 7.48 18.91
C ILE A 267 -8.01 8.35 20.01
N HIS A 268 -6.69 8.45 20.01
CA HIS A 268 -5.95 9.31 20.92
C HIS A 268 -5.55 10.63 20.25
N GLY A 269 -5.25 11.66 21.05
CA GLY A 269 -4.84 12.97 20.53
C GLY A 269 -3.61 12.93 19.64
N TYR A 270 -2.68 11.99 19.88
CA TYR A 270 -1.50 11.84 19.04
C TYR A 270 -1.82 11.31 17.64
N HIS A 271 -2.89 10.52 17.46
CA HIS A 271 -3.36 10.11 16.14
C HIS A 271 -3.85 11.33 15.33
N LEU A 272 -4.59 12.24 15.99
CA LEU A 272 -5.12 13.44 15.33
C LEU A 272 -4.01 14.40 14.92
N LEU A 273 -3.09 14.69 15.85
CA LEU A 273 -1.99 15.62 15.57
C LEU A 273 -0.96 14.99 14.61
N GLY A 274 -0.44 13.81 14.93
CA GLY A 274 0.56 13.13 14.10
C GLY A 274 0.03 12.78 12.71
N GLY A 275 -1.16 12.18 12.63
CA GLY A 275 -1.85 11.86 11.39
C GLY A 275 -2.18 13.10 10.56
N GLY A 276 -2.65 14.18 11.19
CA GLY A 276 -2.91 15.45 10.54
C GLY A 276 -1.65 16.08 9.94
N LEU A 277 -0.53 16.06 10.67
CA LEU A 277 0.76 16.56 10.18
C LEU A 277 1.29 15.69 9.01
N ILE A 278 1.17 14.35 9.10
CA ILE A 278 1.55 13.45 8.02
C ILE A 278 0.76 13.77 6.76
N LEU A 279 -0.56 13.85 6.86
CA LEU A 279 -1.42 14.16 5.70
C LEU A 279 -1.12 15.54 5.12
N ALA A 280 -1.01 16.56 5.95
CA ALA A 280 -0.69 17.92 5.51
C ALA A 280 0.65 17.98 4.79
N GLY A 281 1.69 17.34 5.34
CA GLY A 281 3.01 17.28 4.73
C GLY A 281 3.02 16.49 3.42
N VAL A 282 2.35 15.34 3.34
CA VAL A 282 2.19 14.55 2.11
C VAL A 282 1.47 15.38 1.04
N MET A 283 0.35 16.02 1.37
CA MET A 283 -0.39 16.88 0.44
C MET A 283 0.50 18.03 -0.06
N LEU A 284 1.19 18.72 0.85
CA LEU A 284 2.09 19.83 0.50
C LEU A 284 3.22 19.35 -0.43
N SER A 285 3.80 18.17 -0.18
CA SER A 285 4.89 17.62 -1.00
C SER A 285 4.47 17.27 -2.43
N GLN A 286 3.18 16.98 -2.65
CA GLN A 286 2.62 16.62 -3.96
C GLN A 286 2.18 17.83 -4.80
N PHE A 287 1.96 19.00 -4.18
CA PHE A 287 1.61 20.20 -4.93
C PHE A 287 2.77 20.64 -5.83
N LYS A 288 2.57 20.57 -7.14
CA LYS A 288 3.45 21.21 -8.12
C LYS A 288 3.03 22.69 -8.23
N PRO A 289 3.93 23.66 -8.02
CA PRO A 289 3.65 25.03 -8.41
C PRO A 289 3.28 25.04 -9.90
N LYS A 290 2.18 25.67 -10.29
CA LYS A 290 1.92 25.93 -11.71
C LYS A 290 3.16 26.60 -12.28
N ALA A 291 3.78 25.99 -13.30
CA ALA A 291 4.83 26.64 -14.06
C ALA A 291 4.26 28.02 -14.50
N ARG A 292 4.94 29.10 -14.12
CA ARG A 292 4.64 30.43 -14.70
C ARG A 292 4.70 30.25 -16.21
N PRO A 293 3.69 30.69 -16.98
CA PRO A 293 3.82 30.76 -18.43
C PRO A 293 5.09 31.54 -18.70
N ALA A 294 5.98 30.98 -19.50
CA ALA A 294 7.10 31.75 -20.05
C ALA A 294 6.47 32.95 -20.73
N LEU A 295 6.67 34.16 -20.19
CA LEU A 295 6.40 35.37 -20.88
C LEU A 295 7.21 35.27 -22.18
N LEU A 296 6.53 35.15 -23.29
CA LEU A 296 7.14 35.34 -24.60
C LEU A 296 7.83 36.70 -24.54
N GLU A 297 9.15 36.70 -24.43
CA GLU A 297 9.95 37.88 -24.74
C GLU A 297 9.77 38.13 -26.25
N GLU A 298 8.79 38.96 -26.55
CA GLU A 298 8.74 39.67 -27.84
C GLU A 298 9.89 40.66 -27.82
N ALA A 299 10.90 40.39 -28.63
CA ALA A 299 11.87 41.36 -29.12
C ALA A 299 12.05 41.16 -30.63
#